data_2a53a909716e0a1ffa7af244a4ec4d46
#
_entry.id   2a53a909716e0a1ffa7af244a4ec4d46
#
_cell.length_a   1.000
_cell.length_b   1.000
_cell.length_c   1.000
_cell.angle_alpha   90.00
_cell.angle_beta   90.00
_cell.angle_gamma   90.00
#
_symmetry.space_group_name_H-M   'P 1'
#
loop_
_entity.id
_entity.type
_entity.pdbx_description
1 polymer ?
#
loop_
_entity_poly.entity_id
_entity_poly.type
_entity_poly.pdbx_seq_one_letter_code
_entity_poly.pdbx_strand_id
1 'polypeptide(L)'
;MALKYLKTYRRRNGRSWGGFCKISINLECWQFGNKTWTEYKRFDKDKVIGRIDVTDDHDILLCLVAHEVSHFVQYTCTGVFPENCRKRFIRDRGHGEGFQYLYRILRRELVNPMIESKRMAAA
;
A
#
# COMPACT_ATOMS: atom_id res chain seq x y z
N MET A 1 13.27 -17.17 -9.93
CA MET A 1 11.89 -17.08 -10.43
C MET A 1 11.21 -15.85 -9.86
N ALA A 2 10.68 -15.02 -10.70
CA ALA A 2 9.96 -13.83 -10.24
C ALA A 2 8.65 -14.21 -9.57
N LEU A 3 8.34 -13.57 -8.47
CA LEU A 3 7.02 -13.68 -7.86
C LEU A 3 5.99 -13.08 -8.79
N LYS A 4 4.82 -13.70 -8.87
CA LYS A 4 3.81 -13.28 -9.84
C LYS A 4 2.95 -12.12 -9.40
N TYR A 5 2.79 -11.84 -8.12
CA TYR A 5 2.06 -10.67 -7.65
C TYR A 5 2.37 -10.35 -6.20
N LEU A 6 2.06 -9.15 -5.82
CA LEU A 6 2.08 -8.76 -4.42
C LEU A 6 0.73 -9.11 -3.82
N LYS A 7 0.74 -9.89 -2.77
CA LYS A 7 -0.45 -10.40 -2.15
C LYS A 7 -0.25 -10.51 -0.65
N THR A 8 -1.21 -10.03 0.09
CA THR A 8 -1.20 -10.13 1.53
C THR A 8 -2.00 -11.33 1.97
N TYR A 9 -1.39 -12.19 2.72
CA TYR A 9 -2.06 -13.34 3.31
C TYR A 9 -2.24 -13.15 4.78
N ARG A 10 -3.38 -13.60 5.24
CA ARG A 10 -3.65 -13.74 6.65
C ARG A 10 -4.13 -15.15 6.88
N ARG A 11 -3.36 -15.90 7.65
CA ARG A 11 -3.71 -17.28 7.95
C ARG A 11 -4.47 -17.34 9.27
N ARG A 12 -5.64 -17.92 9.21
CA ARG A 12 -6.40 -18.24 10.40
C ARG A 12 -6.11 -19.66 10.78
N ASN A 13 -5.68 -19.86 12.02
CA ASN A 13 -5.34 -21.17 12.53
C ASN A 13 -6.40 -21.59 13.54
N GLY A 14 -7.42 -22.32 13.08
CA GLY A 14 -8.47 -22.81 13.95
C GLY A 14 -9.17 -21.70 14.74
N ARG A 15 -8.93 -21.69 16.03
CA ARG A 15 -9.61 -20.80 16.98
C ARG A 15 -9.00 -19.42 17.12
N SER A 16 -7.81 -19.21 16.60
CA SER A 16 -7.15 -17.93 16.77
C SER A 16 -6.57 -17.43 15.45
N TRP A 17 -6.45 -16.14 15.36
CA TRP A 17 -5.68 -15.52 14.33
C TRP A 17 -4.22 -15.62 14.74
N GLY A 18 -3.74 -16.82 14.70
CA GLY A 18 -2.38 -17.05 15.03
C GLY A 18 -1.52 -16.76 13.85
N GLY A 19 -0.50 -16.22 14.05
CA GLY A 19 0.45 -16.58 13.35
C GLY A 19 1.06 -15.70 12.37
N PHE A 20 1.24 -16.15 11.18
CA PHE A 20 2.08 -15.36 10.34
C PHE A 20 1.32 -14.79 9.17
N CYS A 21 1.80 -13.66 8.71
CA CYS A 21 1.34 -13.02 7.51
C CYS A 21 2.44 -13.06 6.48
N LYS A 22 2.00 -13.15 5.24
CA LYS A 22 2.90 -13.28 4.12
C LYS A 22 2.51 -12.24 3.07
N ILE A 23 3.51 -11.54 2.57
CA ILE A 23 3.35 -10.65 1.42
C ILE A 23 4.12 -11.26 0.26
N SER A 24 3.45 -11.44 -0.86
CA SER A 24 4.07 -11.93 -2.10
C SER A 24 3.92 -10.89 -3.19
N ILE A 25 4.92 -10.76 -4.03
CA ILE A 25 4.94 -9.73 -5.08
C ILE A 25 4.84 -10.40 -6.44
N ASN A 26 3.90 -9.92 -7.26
CA ASN A 26 3.82 -10.29 -8.67
C ASN A 26 4.44 -9.19 -9.51
N LEU A 27 5.68 -9.37 -9.89
CA LEU A 27 6.40 -8.40 -10.69
C LEU A 27 6.00 -8.43 -12.17
N GLU A 28 5.35 -9.50 -12.63
CA GLU A 28 4.95 -9.63 -14.03
C GLU A 28 3.77 -8.75 -14.42
N CYS A 29 2.96 -8.35 -13.44
CA CYS A 29 1.78 -7.52 -13.68
C CYS A 29 2.10 -6.03 -13.76
N TRP A 30 3.33 -5.63 -13.50
CA TRP A 30 3.68 -4.24 -13.36
C TRP A 30 4.57 -3.80 -14.51
N GLN A 31 4.23 -2.66 -15.05
CA GLN A 31 5.01 -2.07 -16.14
C GLN A 31 6.16 -1.26 -15.55
N PHE A 32 7.23 -1.97 -15.27
CA PHE A 32 8.47 -1.32 -14.86
C PHE A 32 9.02 -0.46 -16.02
N GLY A 33 9.74 0.58 -15.68
CA GLY A 33 10.21 1.54 -16.66
C GLY A 33 9.31 2.76 -16.83
N ASN A 34 8.12 2.75 -16.28
CA ASN A 34 7.25 3.92 -16.28
C ASN A 34 7.81 5.02 -15.39
N LYS A 35 7.56 6.26 -15.76
CA LYS A 35 7.98 7.44 -15.00
C LYS A 35 6.93 7.92 -14.01
N THR A 36 5.75 7.30 -14.02
CA THR A 36 4.66 7.64 -13.12
C THR A 36 4.03 6.39 -12.55
N TRP A 37 3.52 6.52 -11.34
CA TRP A 37 2.76 5.48 -10.68
C TRP A 37 1.35 5.98 -10.42
N THR A 38 0.37 5.16 -10.75
CA THR A 38 -1.03 5.41 -10.44
C THR A 38 -1.61 4.13 -9.86
N GLU A 39 -2.16 4.23 -8.67
CA GLU A 39 -2.75 3.09 -7.98
C GLU A 39 -4.06 2.65 -8.64
N TYR A 40 -5.02 3.54 -8.60
CA TYR A 40 -6.31 3.36 -9.24
C TYR A 40 -6.71 4.64 -9.93
N LYS A 41 -7.38 4.50 -11.06
CA LYS A 41 -7.85 5.62 -11.83
C LYS A 41 -8.70 6.59 -11.00
N ARG A 42 -9.53 6.06 -10.10
CA ARG A 42 -10.39 6.89 -9.25
C ARG A 42 -9.62 7.77 -8.26
N PHE A 43 -8.38 7.40 -7.94
CA PHE A 43 -7.52 8.18 -7.03
C PHE A 43 -6.55 9.10 -7.77
N ASP A 44 -6.57 9.08 -9.08
CA ASP A 44 -5.55 9.71 -9.93
C ASP A 44 -5.30 11.18 -9.58
N LYS A 45 -6.35 11.89 -9.21
CA LYS A 45 -6.29 13.31 -8.86
C LYS A 45 -6.07 13.59 -7.38
N ASP A 46 -5.98 12.56 -6.55
CA ASP A 46 -5.74 12.74 -5.14
C ASP A 46 -4.30 13.21 -4.93
N LYS A 47 -4.12 14.20 -4.07
CA LYS A 47 -2.79 14.81 -3.85
C LYS A 47 -1.83 13.93 -3.07
N VAL A 48 -2.32 12.94 -2.38
CA VAL A 48 -1.50 12.08 -1.51
C VAL A 48 -1.36 10.67 -2.10
N ILE A 49 -2.47 10.03 -2.40
CA ILE A 49 -2.49 8.63 -2.87
C ILE A 49 -2.74 8.50 -4.36
N GLY A 50 -2.77 9.59 -5.07
CA GLY A 50 -2.96 9.60 -6.51
C GLY A 50 -1.66 9.42 -7.28
N ARG A 51 -1.66 9.95 -8.49
CA ARG A 51 -0.52 9.87 -9.39
C ARG A 51 0.73 10.50 -8.79
N ILE A 52 1.84 9.84 -8.92
CA ILE A 52 3.14 10.34 -8.47
C ILE A 52 4.20 10.05 -9.54
N ASP A 53 5.09 11.01 -9.75
CA ASP A 53 6.25 10.80 -10.59
C ASP A 53 7.26 9.94 -9.84
N VAL A 54 7.82 8.97 -10.53
CA VAL A 54 8.79 8.04 -9.96
C VAL A 54 10.11 8.14 -10.74
N THR A 55 11.21 7.84 -10.07
CA THR A 55 12.54 7.91 -10.68
C THR A 55 12.99 6.57 -11.24
N ASP A 56 12.57 5.47 -10.63
CA ASP A 56 12.94 4.13 -11.03
C ASP A 56 11.92 3.09 -10.54
N ASP A 57 12.17 1.84 -10.89
CA ASP A 57 11.29 0.73 -10.53
C ASP A 57 11.22 0.49 -9.03
N HIS A 58 12.25 0.87 -8.30
CA HIS A 58 12.28 0.76 -6.85
C HIS A 58 11.20 1.63 -6.20
N ASP A 59 10.96 2.81 -6.76
CA ASP A 59 9.88 3.69 -6.28
C ASP A 59 8.51 3.05 -6.47
N ILE A 60 8.31 2.37 -7.60
CA ILE A 60 7.09 1.63 -7.88
C ILE A 60 6.91 0.51 -6.85
N LEU A 61 7.98 -0.20 -6.55
CA LEU A 61 7.97 -1.25 -5.54
C LEU A 61 7.62 -0.70 -4.15
N LEU A 62 8.12 0.47 -3.80
CA LEU A 62 7.76 1.12 -2.53
C LEU A 62 6.25 1.39 -2.45
N CYS A 63 5.65 1.88 -3.52
CA CYS A 63 4.20 2.11 -3.56
C CYS A 63 3.42 0.80 -3.41
N LEU A 64 3.88 -0.26 -4.07
CA LEU A 64 3.25 -1.58 -3.98
C LEU A 64 3.34 -2.16 -2.58
N VAL A 65 4.51 -2.08 -1.97
CA VAL A 65 4.70 -2.58 -0.61
C VAL A 65 3.82 -1.79 0.37
N ALA A 66 3.77 -0.47 0.24
CA ALA A 66 2.91 0.36 1.07
C ALA A 66 1.44 -0.02 0.90
N HIS A 67 1.01 -0.32 -0.31
CA HIS A 67 -0.34 -0.80 -0.61
C HIS A 67 -0.67 -2.07 0.18
N GLU A 68 0.18 -3.08 0.07
CA GLU A 68 -0.06 -4.36 0.71
C GLU A 68 0.11 -4.31 2.23
N VAL A 69 1.05 -3.50 2.71
CA VAL A 69 1.18 -3.26 4.15
C VAL A 69 -0.07 -2.61 4.71
N SER A 70 -0.70 -1.71 3.95
CA SER A 70 -1.97 -1.09 4.35
C SER A 70 -3.07 -2.14 4.54
N HIS A 71 -3.20 -3.08 3.61
CA HIS A 71 -4.15 -4.19 3.77
C HIS A 71 -3.82 -5.04 5.00
N PHE A 72 -2.56 -5.36 5.18
CA PHE A 72 -2.12 -6.17 6.32
C PHE A 72 -2.47 -5.50 7.64
N VAL A 73 -2.16 -4.22 7.79
CA VAL A 73 -2.42 -3.47 9.01
C VAL A 73 -3.92 -3.33 9.24
N GLN A 74 -4.69 -3.10 8.20
CA GLN A 74 -6.15 -3.00 8.28
C GLN A 74 -6.77 -4.26 8.90
N TYR A 75 -6.24 -5.42 8.58
CA TYR A 75 -6.82 -6.69 9.02
C TYR A 75 -6.22 -7.24 10.31
N THR A 76 -5.05 -6.77 10.71
CA THR A 76 -4.34 -7.33 11.86
C THR A 76 -4.08 -6.35 12.99
N CYS A 77 -3.99 -5.07 12.70
CA CYS A 77 -3.62 -4.04 13.69
C CYS A 77 -4.73 -3.00 13.82
N THR A 78 -5.94 -3.46 14.08
CA THR A 78 -7.13 -2.61 14.09
C THR A 78 -7.07 -1.46 15.10
N GLY A 79 -6.22 -1.57 16.11
CA GLY A 79 -6.01 -0.52 17.11
C GLY A 79 -5.41 0.77 16.56
N VAL A 80 -4.84 0.75 15.35
CA VAL A 80 -4.30 1.97 14.72
C VAL A 80 -5.40 2.92 14.27
N PHE A 81 -6.63 2.42 14.09
CA PHE A 81 -7.74 3.26 13.68
C PHE A 81 -8.28 4.07 14.85
N PRO A 82 -8.68 5.33 14.61
CA PRO A 82 -9.38 6.11 15.62
C PRO A 82 -10.61 5.35 16.11
N GLU A 83 -10.88 5.43 17.40
CA GLU A 83 -11.93 4.66 18.04
C GLU A 83 -13.30 4.92 17.43
N ASN A 84 -13.61 6.16 17.11
CA ASN A 84 -14.89 6.58 16.57
C ASN A 84 -15.18 6.06 15.16
N CYS A 85 -14.18 5.65 14.41
CA CYS A 85 -14.36 5.14 13.04
C CYS A 85 -13.83 3.72 12.86
N ARG A 86 -13.31 3.08 13.91
CA ARG A 86 -12.66 1.77 13.83
C ARG A 86 -13.53 0.71 13.19
N LYS A 87 -14.78 0.58 13.64
CA LYS A 87 -15.71 -0.42 13.10
C LYS A 87 -15.96 -0.23 11.62
N ARG A 88 -16.16 1.01 11.21
CA ARG A 88 -16.39 1.34 9.80
C ARG A 88 -15.17 1.03 8.95
N PHE A 89 -13.99 1.39 9.41
CA PHE A 89 -12.75 1.19 8.68
C PHE A 89 -12.37 -0.28 8.56
N ILE A 90 -12.65 -1.08 9.57
CA ILE A 90 -12.42 -2.54 9.52
C ILE A 90 -13.41 -3.20 8.58
N ARG A 91 -14.68 -2.80 8.63
CA ARG A 91 -15.73 -3.38 7.80
C ARG A 91 -15.55 -3.08 6.32
N ASP A 92 -15.07 -1.90 6.01
CA ASP A 92 -14.96 -1.40 4.64
C ASP A 92 -13.74 -2.03 3.96
N ARG A 93 -13.95 -3.24 3.48
CA ARG A 93 -12.88 -4.06 2.88
C ARG A 93 -12.49 -3.59 1.49
N GLY A 94 -11.45 -4.21 0.95
CA GLY A 94 -10.89 -3.83 -0.34
C GLY A 94 -10.12 -2.52 -0.24
N HIS A 95 -10.47 -1.56 -1.07
CA HIS A 95 -9.80 -0.27 -1.11
C HIS A 95 -10.71 0.86 -0.60
N GLY A 96 -11.51 0.54 0.39
CA GLY A 96 -12.41 1.48 1.03
C GLY A 96 -11.72 2.43 2.00
N GLU A 97 -12.50 3.02 2.90
CA GLU A 97 -12.01 4.06 3.80
C GLU A 97 -10.87 3.61 4.70
N GLY A 98 -10.93 2.40 5.22
CA GLY A 98 -9.88 1.89 6.12
C GLY A 98 -8.55 1.72 5.41
N PHE A 99 -8.58 1.12 4.22
CA PHE A 99 -7.38 1.01 3.40
C PHE A 99 -6.83 2.39 3.05
N GLN A 100 -7.69 3.30 2.59
CA GLN A 100 -7.27 4.64 2.19
C GLN A 100 -6.66 5.43 3.33
N TYR A 101 -7.21 5.29 4.54
CA TYR A 101 -6.67 5.92 5.73
C TYR A 101 -5.22 5.50 5.98
N LEU A 102 -4.95 4.21 5.94
CA LEU A 102 -3.61 3.67 6.18
C LEU A 102 -2.66 3.97 5.03
N TYR A 103 -3.11 3.76 3.81
CA TYR A 103 -2.29 4.01 2.64
C TYR A 103 -1.92 5.48 2.52
N ARG A 104 -2.84 6.37 2.87
CA ARG A 104 -2.60 7.81 2.89
C ARG A 104 -1.50 8.18 3.89
N ILE A 105 -1.52 7.57 5.08
CA ILE A 105 -0.46 7.79 6.07
C ILE A 105 0.89 7.34 5.52
N LEU A 106 0.97 6.11 4.98
CA LEU A 106 2.22 5.58 4.46
C LEU A 106 2.74 6.41 3.26
N ARG A 107 1.85 6.81 2.37
CA ARG A 107 2.23 7.64 1.24
C ARG A 107 2.71 9.02 1.68
N ARG A 108 1.97 9.68 2.53
CA ARG A 108 2.28 11.04 2.99
C ARG A 108 3.53 11.09 3.86
N GLU A 109 3.66 10.18 4.81
CA GLU A 109 4.71 10.26 5.82
C GLU A 109 6.01 9.56 5.41
N LEU A 110 5.94 8.60 4.50
CA LEU A 110 7.09 7.77 4.17
C LEU A 110 7.39 7.74 2.67
N VAL A 111 6.48 7.22 1.86
CA VAL A 111 6.78 6.91 0.46
C VAL A 111 6.99 8.15 -0.38
N ASN A 112 6.05 9.08 -0.36
CA ASN A 112 6.12 10.29 -1.17
C ASN A 112 7.33 11.16 -0.83
N PRO A 113 7.64 11.40 0.46
CA PRO A 113 8.86 12.13 0.81
C PRO A 113 10.14 11.45 0.34
N MET A 114 10.22 10.13 0.40
CA MET A 114 11.40 9.39 -0.06
C MET A 114 11.58 9.53 -1.57
N ILE A 115 10.52 9.38 -2.33
CA ILE A 115 10.56 9.52 -3.79
C ILE A 115 10.91 10.95 -4.19
N GLU A 116 10.29 11.92 -3.54
CA GLU A 116 10.52 13.35 -3.80
C GLU A 116 11.96 13.74 -3.51
N SER A 117 12.50 13.32 -2.37
CA SER A 117 13.88 13.59 -1.97
C SER A 117 14.88 13.02 -2.97
N LYS A 118 14.64 11.81 -3.42
CA LYS A 118 15.47 11.14 -4.42
C LYS A 118 15.41 11.84 -5.77
N ARG A 119 14.23 12.30 -6.16
CA ARG A 119 14.02 13.02 -7.42
C ARG A 119 14.73 14.36 -7.40
N MET A 120 14.69 15.09 -6.29
CA MET A 120 15.37 16.35 -6.14
C MET A 120 16.90 16.19 -6.16
N ALA A 121 17.41 15.12 -5.57
CA ALA A 121 18.83 14.82 -5.56
C ALA A 121 19.36 14.47 -6.97
N ALA A 122 18.50 13.94 -7.83
CA ALA A 122 18.86 13.56 -9.20
C ALA A 122 18.75 14.72 -10.19
N ALA A 123 18.16 15.83 -9.79
CA ALA A 123 17.96 16.98 -10.66
C ALA A 123 19.24 17.80 -10.87
#